data_b5af4c469e81f1b5ec98a36e94b6ee51
#
_entry.id   b5af4c469e81f1b5ec98a36e94b6ee51
#
_cell.length_a   1.000
_cell.length_b   1.000
_cell.length_c   1.000
_cell.angle_alpha   90.00
_cell.angle_beta   90.00
_cell.angle_gamma   90.00
#
_symmetry.space_group_name_H-M   'P 1'
#
loop_
_entity.id
_entity.type
_entity.pdbx_description
1 polymer ?
#
loop_
_entity_poly.entity_id
_entity_poly.type
_entity_poly.pdbx_seq_one_letter_code
_entity_poly.pdbx_strand_id
1 'polypeptide(L)'
;SGLSSVSQNKPAVNPPLWLLAELTYRCPLQCPYCSNPLDFAQQEKELTTEQWIEVFRQARAMGSVQMGFSGGEPLTRKDLPELIRAARDLGFYTNLITSGIGLTESKLDAFSQAGLDHIQISFQASDEVLNAALAGNKKAFQQKLAMAKAVKARDYPMVLNFVLHRHNIDQIDKIIELCIELEADDVELATCQFYGWAFLNRQG
;
A
#
# COMPACT_ATOMS: atom_id res chain seq x y z
N SER A 1 41.40 -4.96 -44.49
CA SER A 1 40.45 -5.71 -43.66
C SER A 1 40.10 -4.93 -42.40
N GLY A 2 39.07 -4.11 -42.52
CA GLY A 2 38.53 -3.33 -41.40
C GLY A 2 37.34 -4.07 -40.82
N LEU A 3 37.51 -4.59 -39.61
CA LEU A 3 36.37 -5.04 -38.80
C LEU A 3 35.81 -3.81 -38.12
N SER A 4 34.70 -3.27 -38.66
CA SER A 4 33.89 -2.28 -37.99
C SER A 4 33.29 -2.88 -36.70
N SER A 5 33.69 -2.35 -35.54
CA SER A 5 33.07 -2.67 -34.25
C SER A 5 31.62 -2.20 -34.29
N VAL A 6 30.70 -3.15 -34.38
CA VAL A 6 29.27 -2.92 -34.12
C VAL A 6 29.16 -2.54 -32.68
N SER A 7 29.01 -1.24 -32.39
CA SER A 7 28.57 -0.74 -31.09
C SER A 7 27.21 -1.37 -30.76
N GLN A 8 27.19 -2.32 -29.85
CA GLN A 8 25.95 -2.83 -29.31
C GLN A 8 25.34 -1.71 -28.44
N ASN A 9 24.46 -0.92 -29.07
CA ASN A 9 23.56 -0.03 -28.32
C ASN A 9 22.69 -0.93 -27.41
N LYS A 10 23.10 -1.13 -26.18
CA LYS A 10 22.17 -1.67 -25.17
C LYS A 10 20.98 -0.71 -25.11
N PRO A 11 19.74 -1.20 -25.23
CA PRO A 11 18.59 -0.33 -25.08
C PRO A 11 18.70 0.37 -23.73
N ALA A 12 18.54 1.70 -23.74
CA ALA A 12 18.53 2.49 -22.51
C ALA A 12 17.39 1.96 -21.63
N VAL A 13 17.73 1.49 -20.44
CA VAL A 13 16.71 1.09 -19.46
C VAL A 13 16.02 2.35 -18.99
N ASN A 14 14.70 2.43 -19.19
CA ASN A 14 13.93 3.55 -18.69
C ASN A 14 13.98 3.59 -17.16
N PRO A 15 14.03 4.78 -16.54
CA PRO A 15 14.00 4.90 -15.10
C PRO A 15 12.68 4.36 -14.54
N PRO A 16 12.68 3.80 -13.32
CA PRO A 16 11.44 3.44 -12.64
C PRO A 16 10.64 4.71 -12.35
N LEU A 17 9.40 4.79 -12.84
CA LEU A 17 8.53 5.95 -12.62
C LEU A 17 7.91 5.93 -11.22
N TRP A 18 7.70 4.74 -10.68
CA TRP A 18 7.07 4.51 -9.40
C TRP A 18 7.95 3.65 -8.49
N LEU A 19 8.05 4.05 -7.22
CA LEU A 19 8.71 3.28 -6.17
C LEU A 19 7.69 2.86 -5.11
N LEU A 20 7.60 1.56 -4.84
CA LEU A 20 6.90 1.03 -3.68
C LEU A 20 7.89 0.86 -2.53
N ALA A 21 7.74 1.65 -1.48
CA ALA A 21 8.55 1.57 -0.28
C ALA A 21 7.85 0.69 0.76
N GLU A 22 8.31 -0.54 0.92
CA GLU A 22 7.84 -1.46 1.96
C GLU A 22 8.56 -1.13 3.28
N LEU A 23 8.00 -0.17 4.02
CA LEU A 23 8.67 0.54 5.11
C LEU A 23 8.90 -0.31 6.36
N THR A 24 8.10 -1.36 6.56
CA THR A 24 8.09 -2.14 7.80
C THR A 24 7.67 -3.58 7.55
N TYR A 25 8.16 -4.48 8.38
CA TYR A 25 7.75 -5.88 8.41
C TYR A 25 6.56 -6.14 9.36
N ARG A 26 6.19 -5.17 10.19
CA ARG A 26 5.11 -5.31 11.17
C ARG A 26 3.74 -5.11 10.52
N CYS A 27 2.81 -6.02 10.83
CA CYS A 27 1.42 -5.91 10.42
C CYS A 27 0.51 -6.42 11.54
N PRO A 28 -0.56 -5.70 11.92
CA PRO A 28 -1.53 -6.15 12.93
C PRO A 28 -2.53 -7.18 12.38
N LEU A 29 -2.50 -7.46 11.07
CA LEU A 29 -3.39 -8.38 10.40
C LEU A 29 -2.66 -9.67 9.99
N GLN A 30 -3.43 -10.75 9.81
CA GLN A 30 -2.93 -12.06 9.38
C GLN A 30 -3.76 -12.57 8.21
N CYS A 31 -3.82 -11.80 7.12
CA CYS A 31 -4.60 -12.16 5.95
C CYS A 31 -4.05 -13.44 5.29
N PRO A 32 -4.87 -14.49 5.10
CA PRO A 32 -4.42 -15.77 4.54
C PRO A 32 -3.92 -15.66 3.09
N TYR A 33 -4.34 -14.62 2.38
CA TYR A 33 -3.94 -14.33 1.00
C TYR A 33 -2.78 -13.31 0.90
N CYS A 34 -2.13 -12.97 2.02
CA CYS A 34 -1.02 -12.05 2.01
C CYS A 34 0.17 -12.59 1.19
N SER A 35 0.72 -11.79 0.28
CA SER A 35 1.86 -12.14 -0.54
C SER A 35 3.21 -11.97 0.16
N ASN A 36 3.23 -11.39 1.37
CA ASN A 36 4.45 -11.21 2.15
C ASN A 36 5.06 -12.57 2.54
N PRO A 37 6.40 -12.67 2.64
CA PRO A 37 7.10 -13.87 3.11
C PRO A 37 6.61 -14.35 4.47
N LEU A 38 6.66 -15.65 4.71
CA LEU A 38 6.21 -16.28 5.97
C LEU A 38 6.97 -15.77 7.20
N ASP A 39 8.25 -15.46 7.03
CA ASP A 39 9.15 -14.94 8.06
C ASP A 39 9.20 -13.40 8.11
N PHE A 40 8.32 -12.73 7.37
CA PHE A 40 8.31 -11.27 7.23
C PHE A 40 8.30 -10.55 8.60
N ALA A 41 7.42 -10.99 9.51
CA ALA A 41 7.32 -10.40 10.85
C ALA A 41 8.49 -10.73 11.78
N GLN A 42 9.36 -11.65 11.40
CA GLN A 42 10.54 -12.05 12.19
C GLN A 42 11.80 -11.25 11.83
N GLN A 43 11.72 -10.41 10.79
CA GLN A 43 12.84 -9.56 10.39
C GLN A 43 13.07 -8.48 11.46
N GLU A 44 14.30 -8.46 12.01
CA GLU A 44 14.64 -7.55 13.11
C GLU A 44 15.18 -6.20 12.65
N LYS A 45 15.71 -6.13 11.41
CA LYS A 45 16.41 -4.95 10.91
C LYS A 45 15.59 -4.26 9.82
N GLU A 46 14.93 -3.19 10.21
CA GLU A 46 14.29 -2.24 9.29
C GLU A 46 15.24 -1.09 8.98
N LEU A 47 15.10 -0.46 7.81
CA LEU A 47 15.81 0.76 7.48
C LEU A 47 15.38 1.89 8.43
N THR A 48 16.35 2.71 8.83
CA THR A 48 16.09 3.93 9.62
C THR A 48 15.41 4.99 8.75
N THR A 49 14.92 6.05 9.38
CA THR A 49 14.35 7.21 8.69
C THR A 49 15.35 7.81 7.69
N GLU A 50 16.59 8.01 8.11
CA GLU A 50 17.67 8.59 7.29
C GLU A 50 18.01 7.68 6.10
N GLN A 51 18.04 6.37 6.31
CA GLN A 51 18.30 5.41 5.24
C GLN A 51 17.17 5.43 4.20
N TRP A 52 15.91 5.50 4.64
CA TRP A 52 14.78 5.63 3.73
C TRP A 52 14.83 6.95 2.95
N ILE A 53 15.14 8.07 3.59
CA ILE A 53 15.30 9.37 2.91
C ILE A 53 16.38 9.28 1.85
N GLU A 54 17.50 8.59 2.11
CA GLU A 54 18.55 8.38 1.12
C GLU A 54 18.05 7.52 -0.06
N VAL A 55 17.29 6.46 0.20
CA VAL A 55 16.64 5.66 -0.86
C VAL A 55 15.72 6.53 -1.73
N PHE A 56 14.93 7.41 -1.12
CA PHE A 56 14.04 8.32 -1.85
C PHE A 56 14.83 9.29 -2.73
N ARG A 57 15.94 9.85 -2.21
CA ARG A 57 16.82 10.73 -2.99
C ARG A 57 17.42 10.04 -4.21
N GLN A 58 17.88 8.79 -4.04
CA GLN A 58 18.43 8.00 -5.13
C GLN A 58 17.35 7.66 -6.17
N ALA A 59 16.17 7.23 -5.75
CA ALA A 59 15.05 6.93 -6.64
C ALA A 59 14.63 8.19 -7.43
N ARG A 60 14.59 9.36 -6.78
CA ARG A 60 14.29 10.62 -7.44
C ARG A 60 15.34 11.00 -8.47
N ALA A 61 16.62 10.83 -8.13
CA ALA A 61 17.73 11.04 -9.06
C ALA A 61 17.69 10.12 -10.29
N MET A 62 17.14 8.91 -10.14
CA MET A 62 16.91 7.98 -11.25
C MET A 62 15.71 8.36 -12.12
N GLY A 63 14.85 9.28 -11.70
CA GLY A 63 13.69 9.75 -12.45
C GLY A 63 12.33 9.30 -11.90
N SER A 64 12.27 8.61 -10.76
CA SER A 64 11.00 8.25 -10.12
C SER A 64 10.21 9.48 -9.72
N VAL A 65 8.89 9.48 -9.97
CA VAL A 65 7.99 10.61 -9.70
C VAL A 65 6.84 10.27 -8.76
N GLN A 66 6.62 8.98 -8.50
CA GLN A 66 5.57 8.49 -7.60
C GLN A 66 6.16 7.61 -6.51
N MET A 67 5.63 7.74 -5.30
CA MET A 67 6.04 7.01 -4.11
C MET A 67 4.84 6.38 -3.42
N GLY A 68 4.80 5.06 -3.30
CA GLY A 68 3.84 4.33 -2.47
C GLY A 68 4.48 3.93 -1.14
N PHE A 69 3.88 4.29 -0.03
CA PHE A 69 4.26 3.85 1.31
C PHE A 69 3.45 2.62 1.70
N SER A 70 4.09 1.50 1.87
CA SER A 70 3.50 0.20 2.14
C SER A 70 4.38 -0.62 3.11
N GLY A 71 4.30 -1.94 3.05
CA GLY A 71 5.06 -2.89 3.85
C GLY A 71 4.16 -3.95 4.44
N GLY A 72 4.34 -4.27 5.72
CA GLY A 72 3.30 -4.89 6.52
C GLY A 72 2.14 -3.92 6.68
N GLU A 73 2.21 -3.07 7.73
CA GLU A 73 1.28 -1.93 7.88
C GLU A 73 2.10 -0.65 8.17
N PRO A 74 2.17 0.30 7.24
CA PRO A 74 3.00 1.50 7.39
C PRO A 74 2.60 2.37 8.59
N LEU A 75 1.34 2.33 9.03
CA LEU A 75 0.86 3.07 10.20
C LEU A 75 1.52 2.63 11.52
N THR A 76 2.24 1.50 11.54
CA THR A 76 3.01 1.04 12.70
C THR A 76 4.32 1.81 12.88
N ARG A 77 4.79 2.53 11.85
CA ARG A 77 5.95 3.40 11.94
C ARG A 77 5.58 4.76 12.51
N LYS A 78 6.33 5.18 13.54
CA LYS A 78 6.12 6.49 14.19
C LYS A 78 6.62 7.65 13.33
N ASP A 79 7.63 7.41 12.51
CA ASP A 79 8.29 8.38 11.64
C ASP A 79 7.62 8.50 10.25
N LEU A 80 6.47 7.84 10.02
CA LEU A 80 5.77 7.90 8.74
C LEU A 80 5.47 9.33 8.27
N PRO A 81 5.01 10.29 9.11
CA PRO A 81 4.82 11.67 8.68
C PRO A 81 6.11 12.36 8.19
N GLU A 82 7.25 12.03 8.81
CA GLU A 82 8.56 12.56 8.40
C GLU A 82 8.96 11.98 7.03
N LEU A 83 8.76 10.68 6.81
CA LEU A 83 9.03 10.04 5.52
C LEU A 83 8.14 10.60 4.40
N ILE A 84 6.85 10.83 4.68
CA ILE A 84 5.92 11.48 3.73
C ILE A 84 6.44 12.86 3.35
N ARG A 85 6.80 13.69 4.34
CA ARG A 85 7.33 15.04 4.09
C ARG A 85 8.60 15.00 3.26
N ALA A 86 9.55 14.12 3.60
CA ALA A 86 10.80 13.99 2.86
C ALA A 86 10.58 13.61 1.38
N ALA A 87 9.68 12.68 1.11
CA ALA A 87 9.32 12.31 -0.26
C ALA A 87 8.63 13.47 -0.99
N ARG A 88 7.73 14.19 -0.31
CA ARG A 88 7.04 15.35 -0.87
C ARG A 88 8.03 16.47 -1.22
N ASP A 89 8.96 16.78 -0.33
CA ASP A 89 9.99 17.80 -0.54
C ASP A 89 10.93 17.45 -1.70
N LEU A 90 11.13 16.17 -1.97
CA LEU A 90 11.86 15.68 -3.16
C LEU A 90 11.04 15.75 -4.45
N GLY A 91 9.76 16.10 -4.39
CA GLY A 91 8.86 16.24 -5.54
C GLY A 91 8.19 14.96 -6.00
N PHE A 92 8.01 13.98 -5.11
CA PHE A 92 7.18 12.82 -5.39
C PHE A 92 5.68 13.14 -5.22
N TYR A 93 4.85 12.52 -6.07
CA TYR A 93 3.46 12.29 -5.76
C TYR A 93 3.36 11.10 -4.81
N THR A 94 2.76 11.29 -3.64
CA THR A 94 2.81 10.34 -2.53
C THR A 94 1.49 9.63 -2.31
N ASN A 95 1.53 8.31 -2.16
CA ASN A 95 0.39 7.45 -1.88
C ASN A 95 0.64 6.61 -0.61
N LEU A 96 -0.28 6.67 0.34
CA LEU A 96 -0.28 5.78 1.51
C LEU A 96 -1.15 4.56 1.23
N ILE A 97 -0.56 3.37 1.26
CA ILE A 97 -1.23 2.08 1.07
C ILE A 97 -1.34 1.41 2.43
N THR A 98 -2.54 1.33 2.97
CA THR A 98 -2.79 0.89 4.34
C THR A 98 -3.99 -0.03 4.46
N SER A 99 -3.98 -0.89 5.47
CA SER A 99 -5.19 -1.62 5.88
C SER A 99 -6.22 -0.72 6.56
N GLY A 100 -5.87 0.50 6.93
CA GLY A 100 -6.70 1.40 7.72
C GLY A 100 -6.72 1.10 9.22
N ILE A 101 -6.14 -0.02 9.66
CA ILE A 101 -6.10 -0.38 11.08
C ILE A 101 -5.05 0.46 11.80
N GLY A 102 -5.51 1.18 12.82
CA GLY A 102 -4.66 2.11 13.57
C GLY A 102 -4.53 3.49 12.91
N LEU A 103 -5.24 3.74 11.81
CA LEU A 103 -5.46 5.08 11.29
C LEU A 103 -6.37 5.86 12.26
N THR A 104 -6.06 7.11 12.51
CA THR A 104 -6.84 8.01 13.37
C THR A 104 -6.94 9.37 12.71
N GLU A 105 -7.90 10.20 13.13
CA GLU A 105 -8.01 11.57 12.63
C GLU A 105 -6.75 12.37 12.86
N SER A 106 -6.12 12.24 14.04
CA SER A 106 -4.86 12.90 14.34
C SER A 106 -3.72 12.48 13.39
N LYS A 107 -3.66 11.19 13.00
CA LYS A 107 -2.70 10.74 11.99
C LYS A 107 -3.01 11.31 10.61
N LEU A 108 -4.28 11.36 10.22
CA LEU A 108 -4.70 11.99 8.97
C LEU A 108 -4.31 13.46 8.93
N ASP A 109 -4.49 14.19 10.02
CA ASP A 109 -4.08 15.59 10.12
C ASP A 109 -2.55 15.73 9.99
N ALA A 110 -1.77 14.85 10.64
CA ALA A 110 -0.31 14.84 10.52
C ALA A 110 0.15 14.51 9.08
N PHE A 111 -0.52 13.60 8.40
CA PHE A 111 -0.21 13.25 7.00
C PHE A 111 -0.57 14.39 6.04
N SER A 112 -1.69 15.07 6.28
CA SER A 112 -2.08 16.27 5.52
C SER A 112 -1.03 17.37 5.68
N GLN A 113 -0.58 17.65 6.91
CA GLN A 113 0.48 18.61 7.18
C GLN A 113 1.83 18.19 6.58
N ALA A 114 2.08 16.90 6.45
CA ALA A 114 3.26 16.37 5.77
C ALA A 114 3.19 16.46 4.24
N GLY A 115 2.00 16.74 3.68
CA GLY A 115 1.78 16.86 2.24
C GLY A 115 1.49 15.54 1.52
N LEU A 116 0.86 14.57 2.21
CA LEU A 116 0.37 13.35 1.56
C LEU A 116 -0.67 13.69 0.49
N ASP A 117 -0.53 13.09 -0.71
CA ASP A 117 -1.40 13.40 -1.86
C ASP A 117 -2.58 12.44 -1.97
N HIS A 118 -2.43 11.16 -1.59
CA HIS A 118 -3.38 10.10 -1.91
C HIS A 118 -3.40 9.02 -0.83
N ILE A 119 -4.55 8.39 -0.61
CA ILE A 119 -4.70 7.27 0.33
C ILE A 119 -5.41 6.09 -0.34
N GLN A 120 -4.81 4.91 -0.22
CA GLN A 120 -5.40 3.64 -0.62
C GLN A 120 -5.69 2.81 0.62
N ILE A 121 -6.95 2.38 0.80
CA ILE A 121 -7.39 1.54 1.91
C ILE A 121 -7.74 0.14 1.40
N SER A 122 -7.10 -0.87 1.98
CA SER A 122 -7.37 -2.27 1.64
C SER A 122 -8.50 -2.84 2.49
N PHE A 123 -9.55 -3.35 1.83
CA PHE A 123 -10.63 -4.12 2.44
C PHE A 123 -10.50 -5.60 2.06
N GLN A 124 -10.96 -6.50 2.92
CA GLN A 124 -10.94 -7.93 2.68
C GLN A 124 -12.23 -8.45 2.04
N ALA A 125 -13.35 -7.79 2.31
CA ALA A 125 -14.68 -8.15 1.81
C ALA A 125 -15.63 -6.96 1.87
N SER A 126 -16.82 -7.10 1.28
CA SER A 126 -17.88 -6.09 1.31
C SER A 126 -18.74 -6.14 2.59
N ASP A 127 -18.57 -7.14 3.44
CA ASP A 127 -19.33 -7.31 4.69
C ASP A 127 -18.41 -7.57 5.90
N GLU A 128 -18.97 -7.31 7.08
CA GLU A 128 -18.23 -7.40 8.35
C GLU A 128 -17.80 -8.82 8.69
N VAL A 129 -18.64 -9.82 8.43
CA VAL A 129 -18.41 -11.21 8.83
C VAL A 129 -17.23 -11.80 8.07
N LEU A 130 -17.25 -11.70 6.75
CA LEU A 130 -16.18 -12.21 5.90
C LEU A 130 -14.91 -11.37 6.08
N ASN A 131 -15.04 -10.03 6.18
CA ASN A 131 -13.89 -9.18 6.43
C ASN A 131 -13.20 -9.52 7.76
N ALA A 132 -13.96 -9.77 8.83
CA ALA A 132 -13.40 -10.17 10.12
C ALA A 132 -12.69 -11.53 10.06
N ALA A 133 -13.26 -12.49 9.35
CA ALA A 133 -12.66 -13.81 9.17
C ALA A 133 -11.34 -13.74 8.40
N LEU A 134 -11.29 -12.96 7.31
CA LEU A 134 -10.10 -12.79 6.47
C LEU A 134 -9.02 -11.89 7.10
N ALA A 135 -9.43 -10.89 7.86
CA ALA A 135 -8.50 -9.98 8.53
C ALA A 135 -7.93 -10.55 9.86
N GLY A 136 -8.60 -11.55 10.43
CA GLY A 136 -8.30 -12.02 11.78
C GLY A 136 -8.66 -11.01 12.87
N ASN A 137 -9.53 -10.03 12.57
CA ASN A 137 -9.88 -8.94 13.47
C ASN A 137 -11.36 -8.54 13.32
N LYS A 138 -12.16 -8.80 14.36
CA LYS A 138 -13.62 -8.55 14.36
C LYS A 138 -14.00 -7.07 14.22
N LYS A 139 -13.15 -6.15 14.64
CA LYS A 139 -13.42 -4.70 14.60
C LYS A 139 -12.88 -4.04 13.33
N ALA A 140 -12.15 -4.77 12.50
CA ALA A 140 -11.45 -4.20 11.35
C ALA A 140 -12.39 -3.51 10.36
N PHE A 141 -13.52 -4.13 10.05
CA PHE A 141 -14.46 -3.59 9.06
C PHE A 141 -15.01 -2.24 9.46
N GLN A 142 -15.54 -2.10 10.68
CA GLN A 142 -16.09 -0.84 11.18
C GLN A 142 -15.03 0.27 11.29
N GLN A 143 -13.80 -0.09 11.71
CA GLN A 143 -12.70 0.87 11.73
C GLN A 143 -12.35 1.37 10.33
N LYS A 144 -12.32 0.49 9.34
CA LYS A 144 -12.04 0.86 7.93
C LYS A 144 -13.14 1.76 7.36
N LEU A 145 -14.42 1.44 7.61
CA LEU A 145 -15.54 2.30 7.19
C LEU A 145 -15.42 3.70 7.79
N ALA A 146 -15.17 3.79 9.09
CA ALA A 146 -15.00 5.08 9.76
C ALA A 146 -13.82 5.87 9.19
N MET A 147 -12.70 5.20 8.91
CA MET A 147 -11.51 5.85 8.36
C MET A 147 -11.68 6.25 6.89
N ALA A 148 -12.35 5.44 6.07
CA ALA A 148 -12.68 5.83 4.70
C ALA A 148 -13.51 7.14 4.67
N LYS A 149 -14.52 7.23 5.53
CA LYS A 149 -15.32 8.46 5.68
C LYS A 149 -14.47 9.65 6.17
N ALA A 150 -13.56 9.44 7.13
CA ALA A 150 -12.67 10.48 7.62
C ALA A 150 -11.64 10.95 6.56
N VAL A 151 -11.19 10.04 5.71
CA VAL A 151 -10.32 10.34 4.55
C VAL A 151 -11.06 11.24 3.56
N LYS A 152 -12.29 10.89 3.18
CA LYS A 152 -13.12 11.68 2.25
C LYS A 152 -13.52 13.03 2.85
N ALA A 153 -13.78 13.10 4.15
CA ALA A 153 -14.07 14.37 4.84
C ALA A 153 -12.92 15.38 4.80
N ARG A 154 -11.70 14.92 4.41
CA ARG A 154 -10.49 15.75 4.22
C ARG A 154 -10.14 15.97 2.75
N ASP A 155 -11.05 15.66 1.85
CA ASP A 155 -10.89 15.81 0.40
C ASP A 155 -9.70 15.04 -0.20
N TYR A 156 -9.25 13.95 0.46
CA TYR A 156 -8.25 13.09 -0.14
C TYR A 156 -8.81 12.32 -1.34
N PRO A 157 -8.06 12.24 -2.45
CA PRO A 157 -8.26 11.17 -3.41
C PRO A 157 -8.10 9.82 -2.72
N MET A 158 -9.09 8.94 -2.83
CA MET A 158 -9.14 7.66 -2.13
C MET A 158 -9.38 6.50 -3.09
N VAL A 159 -8.51 5.51 -3.06
CA VAL A 159 -8.72 4.20 -3.69
C VAL A 159 -9.11 3.18 -2.64
N LEU A 160 -10.10 2.35 -2.93
CA LEU A 160 -10.36 1.15 -2.17
C LEU A 160 -9.82 -0.06 -2.91
N ASN A 161 -8.97 -0.84 -2.24
CA ASN A 161 -8.35 -2.03 -2.81
C ASN A 161 -8.97 -3.30 -2.22
N PHE A 162 -9.25 -4.26 -3.11
CA PHE A 162 -9.74 -5.59 -2.75
C PHE A 162 -8.93 -6.64 -3.49
N VAL A 163 -8.29 -7.54 -2.75
CA VAL A 163 -7.66 -8.73 -3.34
C VAL A 163 -8.74 -9.78 -3.54
N LEU A 164 -9.01 -10.12 -4.80
CA LEU A 164 -10.04 -11.09 -5.18
C LEU A 164 -9.50 -12.52 -5.07
N HIS A 165 -10.27 -13.37 -4.42
CA HIS A 165 -10.01 -14.78 -4.26
C HIS A 165 -11.34 -15.55 -4.10
N ARG A 166 -11.30 -16.89 -4.00
CA ARG A 166 -12.49 -17.74 -3.98
C ARG A 166 -13.55 -17.39 -2.93
N HIS A 167 -13.16 -16.72 -1.84
CA HIS A 167 -14.08 -16.43 -0.73
C HIS A 167 -14.80 -15.08 -0.89
N ASN A 168 -14.39 -14.23 -1.83
CA ASN A 168 -15.00 -12.91 -2.03
C ASN A 168 -15.29 -12.55 -3.49
N ILE A 169 -14.93 -13.43 -4.44
CA ILE A 169 -15.12 -13.17 -5.88
C ILE A 169 -16.60 -13.00 -6.25
N ASP A 170 -17.48 -13.65 -5.52
CA ASP A 170 -18.94 -13.56 -5.69
C ASP A 170 -19.53 -12.27 -5.08
N GLN A 171 -18.74 -11.49 -4.38
CA GLN A 171 -19.14 -10.22 -3.76
C GLN A 171 -18.83 -8.98 -4.62
N ILE A 172 -18.39 -9.13 -5.86
CA ILE A 172 -17.92 -8.00 -6.69
C ILE A 172 -18.98 -6.89 -6.78
N ASP A 173 -20.24 -7.22 -7.01
CA ASP A 173 -21.32 -6.22 -7.09
C ASP A 173 -21.45 -5.44 -5.77
N LYS A 174 -21.42 -6.13 -4.63
CA LYS A 174 -21.47 -5.51 -3.30
C LYS A 174 -20.21 -4.70 -2.97
N ILE A 175 -19.05 -5.14 -3.47
CA ILE A 175 -17.80 -4.39 -3.36
C ILE A 175 -17.94 -3.05 -4.09
N ILE A 176 -18.48 -3.05 -5.32
CA ILE A 176 -18.70 -1.82 -6.07
C ILE A 176 -19.71 -0.92 -5.37
N GLU A 177 -20.82 -1.47 -4.87
CA GLU A 177 -21.81 -0.72 -4.07
C GLU A 177 -21.16 -0.07 -2.85
N LEU A 178 -20.32 -0.79 -2.11
CA LEU A 178 -19.57 -0.25 -0.96
C LEU A 178 -18.63 0.89 -1.37
N CYS A 179 -17.93 0.76 -2.50
CA CYS A 179 -17.05 1.80 -3.01
C CYS A 179 -17.82 3.08 -3.35
N ILE A 180 -19.01 2.95 -3.96
CA ILE A 180 -19.91 4.06 -4.25
C ILE A 180 -20.40 4.71 -2.95
N GLU A 181 -20.86 3.92 -1.97
CA GLU A 181 -21.32 4.41 -0.67
C GLU A 181 -20.24 5.21 0.07
N LEU A 182 -18.98 4.77 -0.03
CA LEU A 182 -17.84 5.42 0.60
C LEU A 182 -17.25 6.57 -0.22
N GLU A 183 -17.86 6.89 -1.37
CA GLU A 183 -17.41 7.96 -2.27
C GLU A 183 -15.94 7.78 -2.71
N ALA A 184 -15.53 6.54 -2.92
CA ALA A 184 -14.19 6.24 -3.43
C ALA A 184 -14.01 6.84 -4.83
N ASP A 185 -12.83 7.42 -5.08
CA ASP A 185 -12.51 7.99 -6.39
C ASP A 185 -12.14 6.90 -7.40
N ASP A 186 -11.62 5.77 -6.91
CA ASP A 186 -11.30 4.60 -7.73
C ASP A 186 -11.38 3.31 -6.91
N VAL A 187 -11.43 2.16 -7.59
CA VAL A 187 -11.40 0.83 -6.99
C VAL A 187 -10.35 -0.03 -7.68
N GLU A 188 -9.49 -0.66 -6.87
CA GLU A 188 -8.55 -1.65 -7.35
C GLU A 188 -9.06 -3.06 -7.01
N LEU A 189 -9.39 -3.83 -8.04
CA LEU A 189 -9.73 -5.26 -7.93
C LEU A 189 -8.51 -6.08 -8.34
N ALA A 190 -7.67 -6.41 -7.38
CA ALA A 190 -6.43 -7.13 -7.61
C ALA A 190 -6.65 -8.66 -7.54
N THR A 191 -5.99 -9.42 -8.40
CA THR A 191 -5.96 -10.88 -8.28
C THR A 191 -5.00 -11.31 -7.18
N CYS A 192 -5.36 -12.38 -6.45
CA CYS A 192 -4.48 -12.95 -5.42
C CYS A 192 -3.15 -13.41 -6.04
N GLN A 193 -2.05 -12.93 -5.50
CA GLN A 193 -0.70 -13.34 -5.89
C GLN A 193 -0.24 -14.47 -4.98
N PHE A 194 0.04 -15.65 -5.56
CA PHE A 194 0.40 -16.85 -4.81
C PHE A 194 1.89 -16.86 -4.40
N TYR A 195 2.26 -15.93 -3.51
CA TYR A 195 3.53 -15.88 -2.79
C TYR A 195 3.27 -15.92 -1.28
N GLY A 196 4.28 -16.19 -0.47
CA GLY A 196 4.21 -16.14 0.98
C GLY A 196 3.02 -16.90 1.56
N TRP A 197 2.22 -16.25 2.39
CA TRP A 197 1.02 -16.82 3.01
C TRP A 197 -0.04 -17.23 1.99
N ALA A 198 -0.23 -16.45 0.92
CA ALA A 198 -1.17 -16.81 -0.14
C ALA A 198 -0.79 -18.13 -0.82
N PHE A 199 0.51 -18.39 -1.01
CA PHE A 199 0.98 -19.65 -1.57
C PHE A 199 0.76 -20.82 -0.60
N LEU A 200 1.04 -20.61 0.69
CA LEU A 200 0.83 -21.63 1.72
C LEU A 200 -0.65 -22.03 1.82
N ASN A 201 -1.55 -21.05 1.75
CA ASN A 201 -2.98 -21.22 1.94
C ASN A 201 -3.76 -21.44 0.61
N ARG A 202 -3.09 -21.67 -0.51
CA ARG A 202 -3.73 -21.72 -1.84
C ARG A 202 -4.80 -22.81 -2.04
N GLN A 203 -4.82 -23.80 -1.17
CA GLN A 203 -5.80 -24.89 -1.22
C GLN A 203 -6.97 -24.70 -0.24
N GLY A 204 -6.92 -23.70 0.67
CA GLY A 204 -7.92 -23.39 1.68
C GLY A 204 -9.06 -22.49 1.22
#